data_f3216bfaf5e5e8543c06ae0bd0b0d673
#
_entry.id   f3216bfaf5e5e8543c06ae0bd0b0d673
#
_cell.length_a   1.000
_cell.length_b   1.000
_cell.length_c   1.000
_cell.angle_alpha   90.00
_cell.angle_beta   90.00
_cell.angle_gamma   90.00
#
_symmetry.space_group_name_H-M   'P 1'
#
loop_
_entity.id
_entity.type
_entity.pdbx_description
1 polymer ?
#
loop_
_entity_poly.entity_id
_entity_poly.type
_entity_poly.pdbx_seq_one_letter_code
_entity_poly.pdbx_strand_id
1 'polypeptide(L)'
;MPIKIPNNLPAAEILRKENIFVMTETRAMTQDIRPLRMLLLNLMPKKIETETQLTRLLGNTPLQIELTLLRMEGHQSLNTSQEHLHCFYKTFSEVKATCFDGMIITGAPVEHLPFEEVDYWPELCGIMEWSRSHVHSTMHICWGAQAGLYYHYGIQKQPLERKLFGVFPHRSEYRESMLLRGFDDVFMVPHSRHTTVRREDIEAVPNLQILASSDEAGVCIVRNRQGRQFFMMGHSEYDARTLENEYLRDVKAGKPIDVPKNYYPSDDPSKEPVVSWRGHANLLYSNWLNYFVYQTTPYDVTQVANPEGNPEA
;
A
#
# COMPACT_ATOMS: atom_id res chain seq x y z
N MET A 1 -5.90 -10.91 -16.30
CA MET A 1 -6.97 -10.06 -16.84
C MET A 1 -6.76 -8.64 -16.30
N PRO A 2 -7.17 -7.60 -17.03
CA PRO A 2 -6.82 -6.23 -16.67
C PRO A 2 -7.66 -5.68 -15.53
N ILE A 3 -7.11 -4.65 -14.86
CA ILE A 3 -7.84 -3.87 -13.86
C ILE A 3 -9.04 -3.15 -14.52
N LYS A 4 -10.21 -3.24 -13.87
CA LYS A 4 -11.39 -2.44 -14.23
C LYS A 4 -11.32 -1.11 -13.48
N ILE A 5 -11.36 -0.02 -14.22
CA ILE A 5 -11.30 1.34 -13.68
C ILE A 5 -12.40 2.22 -14.27
N PRO A 6 -12.81 3.31 -13.61
CA PRO A 6 -13.75 4.28 -14.16
C PRO A 6 -13.30 4.76 -15.55
N ASN A 7 -14.26 4.96 -16.46
CA ASN A 7 -13.95 5.31 -17.86
C ASN A 7 -13.04 6.53 -18.01
N ASN A 8 -13.18 7.53 -17.14
CA ASN A 8 -12.48 8.82 -17.22
C ASN A 8 -11.40 8.99 -16.16
N LEU A 9 -10.93 7.92 -15.50
CA LEU A 9 -9.85 8.02 -14.52
C LEU A 9 -8.55 8.46 -15.20
N PRO A 10 -7.86 9.54 -14.75
CA PRO A 10 -6.62 10.01 -15.36
C PRO A 10 -5.52 8.95 -15.47
N ALA A 11 -5.44 8.04 -14.50
CA ALA A 11 -4.51 6.92 -14.51
C ALA A 11 -4.66 6.03 -15.76
N ALA A 12 -5.85 5.93 -16.37
CA ALA A 12 -6.08 5.09 -17.55
C ALA A 12 -5.21 5.50 -18.74
N GLU A 13 -5.02 6.80 -18.96
CA GLU A 13 -4.20 7.31 -20.05
C GLU A 13 -2.71 7.03 -19.83
N ILE A 14 -2.24 7.20 -18.59
CA ILE A 14 -0.85 6.95 -18.20
C ILE A 14 -0.51 5.47 -18.40
N LEU A 15 -1.36 4.58 -17.86
CA LEU A 15 -1.17 3.13 -17.94
C LEU A 15 -1.18 2.60 -19.38
N ARG A 16 -2.04 3.15 -20.25
CA ARG A 16 -2.02 2.80 -21.70
C ARG A 16 -0.71 3.22 -22.37
N LYS A 17 -0.15 4.39 -22.05
CA LYS A 17 1.16 4.83 -22.55
C LYS A 17 2.30 3.91 -22.09
N GLU A 18 2.14 3.26 -20.95
CA GLU A 18 3.07 2.27 -20.40
C GLU A 18 2.85 0.84 -20.93
N ASN A 19 1.94 0.64 -21.89
CA ASN A 19 1.52 -0.67 -22.41
C ASN A 19 0.91 -1.60 -21.34
N ILE A 20 0.37 -1.04 -20.26
CA ILE A 20 -0.39 -1.78 -19.26
C ILE A 20 -1.85 -1.81 -19.70
N PHE A 21 -2.39 -3.01 -19.89
CA PHE A 21 -3.76 -3.17 -20.33
C PHE A 21 -4.73 -2.88 -19.18
N VAL A 22 -5.56 -1.86 -19.36
CA VAL A 22 -6.64 -1.51 -18.42
C VAL A 22 -8.00 -1.75 -19.08
N MET A 23 -8.94 -2.23 -18.30
CA MET A 23 -10.33 -2.45 -18.73
C MET A 23 -11.21 -1.33 -18.19
N THR A 24 -11.86 -0.61 -19.08
CA THR A 24 -12.87 0.38 -18.68
C THR A 24 -14.17 -0.32 -18.24
N GLU A 25 -15.00 0.37 -17.45
CA GLU A 25 -16.29 -0.17 -16.99
C GLU A 25 -17.15 -0.67 -18.13
N THR A 26 -17.25 0.05 -19.24
CA THR A 26 -18.03 -0.32 -20.41
C THR A 26 -17.55 -1.64 -21.00
N ARG A 27 -16.25 -1.89 -21.06
CA ARG A 27 -15.69 -3.14 -21.61
C ARG A 27 -15.85 -4.32 -20.65
N ALA A 28 -15.78 -4.07 -19.34
CA ALA A 28 -15.90 -5.12 -18.33
C ALA A 28 -17.31 -5.73 -18.27
N MET A 29 -18.36 -4.98 -18.60
CA MET A 29 -19.74 -5.45 -18.59
C MET A 29 -20.03 -6.59 -19.61
N THR A 30 -19.12 -6.87 -20.53
CA THR A 30 -19.27 -7.93 -21.54
C THR A 30 -18.58 -9.24 -21.16
N GLN A 31 -18.03 -9.37 -19.95
CA GLN A 31 -17.31 -10.56 -19.50
C GLN A 31 -18.01 -11.22 -18.30
N ASP A 32 -18.24 -12.51 -18.42
CA ASP A 32 -18.92 -13.34 -17.40
C ASP A 32 -17.90 -13.89 -16.35
N ILE A 33 -17.11 -12.99 -15.73
CA ILE A 33 -16.11 -13.34 -14.71
C ILE A 33 -16.31 -12.42 -13.51
N ARG A 34 -16.36 -13.00 -12.30
CA ARG A 34 -16.38 -12.21 -11.07
C ARG A 34 -15.04 -11.48 -10.91
N PRO A 35 -14.99 -10.16 -11.01
CA PRO A 35 -13.78 -9.41 -10.71
C PRO A 35 -13.50 -9.39 -9.20
N LEU A 36 -12.24 -9.30 -8.82
CA LEU A 36 -11.85 -9.01 -7.46
C LEU A 36 -12.21 -7.56 -7.12
N ARG A 37 -12.99 -7.37 -6.07
CA ARG A 37 -13.35 -6.04 -5.57
C ARG A 37 -12.25 -5.53 -4.65
N MET A 38 -11.51 -4.53 -5.11
CA MET A 38 -10.41 -3.91 -4.37
C MET A 38 -10.78 -2.52 -3.91
N LEU A 39 -10.47 -2.21 -2.65
CA LEU A 39 -10.66 -0.89 -2.05
C LEU A 39 -9.30 -0.23 -1.83
N LEU A 40 -9.14 1.02 -2.26
CA LEU A 40 -7.93 1.81 -2.02
C LEU A 40 -8.28 3.04 -1.18
N LEU A 41 -7.96 2.99 0.12
CA LEU A 41 -7.98 4.17 0.98
C LEU A 41 -6.71 4.97 0.75
N ASN A 42 -6.86 6.07 0.01
CA ASN A 42 -5.75 6.92 -0.38
C ASN A 42 -5.64 8.13 0.57
N LEU A 43 -4.70 8.04 1.53
CA LEU A 43 -4.40 9.11 2.50
C LEU A 43 -3.32 10.07 2.00
N MET A 44 -2.69 9.78 0.84
CA MET A 44 -1.63 10.61 0.29
C MET A 44 -2.16 11.95 -0.23
N PRO A 45 -1.38 13.05 -0.08
CA PRO A 45 -1.81 14.37 -0.53
C PRO A 45 -1.89 14.49 -2.05
N LYS A 46 -0.97 13.85 -2.79
CA LYS A 46 -0.96 13.79 -4.26
C LYS A 46 -1.67 12.53 -4.75
N LYS A 47 -3.00 12.54 -4.66
CA LYS A 47 -3.80 11.34 -4.90
C LYS A 47 -3.61 10.74 -6.30
N ILE A 48 -3.57 11.54 -7.35
CA ILE A 48 -3.43 11.09 -8.75
C ILE A 48 -2.10 10.34 -8.97
N GLU A 49 -1.00 10.81 -8.34
CA GLU A 49 0.30 10.12 -8.40
C GLU A 49 0.21 8.74 -7.75
N THR A 50 -0.34 8.67 -6.54
CA THR A 50 -0.52 7.41 -5.79
C THR A 50 -1.49 6.44 -6.50
N GLU A 51 -2.58 6.96 -7.08
CA GLU A 51 -3.49 6.18 -7.91
C GLU A 51 -2.76 5.50 -9.07
N THR A 52 -1.93 6.26 -9.79
CA THR A 52 -1.16 5.75 -10.92
C THR A 52 -0.17 4.67 -10.48
N GLN A 53 0.57 4.91 -9.39
CA GLN A 53 1.55 3.98 -8.86
C GLN A 53 0.91 2.65 -8.45
N LEU A 54 -0.16 2.70 -7.67
CA LEU A 54 -0.82 1.49 -7.18
C LEU A 54 -1.62 0.76 -8.27
N THR A 55 -2.28 1.48 -9.17
CA THR A 55 -3.00 0.83 -10.29
C THR A 55 -2.06 0.14 -11.26
N ARG A 56 -0.83 0.64 -11.44
CA ARG A 56 0.20 -0.03 -12.24
C ARG A 56 0.56 -1.41 -11.67
N LEU A 57 0.73 -1.51 -10.35
CA LEU A 57 1.05 -2.76 -9.67
C LEU A 57 -0.14 -3.72 -9.63
N LEU A 58 -1.33 -3.21 -9.30
CA LEU A 58 -2.57 -3.99 -9.32
C LEU A 58 -2.94 -4.47 -10.73
N GLY A 59 -2.60 -3.71 -11.76
CA GLY A 59 -2.89 -4.06 -13.16
C GLY A 59 -1.93 -5.10 -13.76
N ASN A 60 -0.80 -5.39 -13.10
CA ASN A 60 0.17 -6.38 -13.57
C ASN A 60 -0.17 -7.81 -13.11
N THR A 61 -1.37 -8.24 -13.38
CA THR A 61 -1.90 -9.58 -13.03
C THR A 61 -2.90 -10.03 -14.10
N PRO A 62 -3.04 -11.35 -14.33
CA PRO A 62 -4.11 -11.88 -15.18
C PRO A 62 -5.51 -11.81 -14.55
N LEU A 63 -5.62 -11.45 -13.27
CA LEU A 63 -6.89 -11.36 -12.56
C LEU A 63 -7.64 -10.08 -12.94
N GLN A 64 -8.96 -10.15 -13.05
CA GLN A 64 -9.78 -8.97 -13.24
C GLN A 64 -10.01 -8.27 -11.90
N ILE A 65 -9.72 -6.97 -11.85
CA ILE A 65 -9.83 -6.16 -10.64
C ILE A 65 -10.82 -5.02 -10.87
N GLU A 66 -11.76 -4.86 -9.95
CA GLU A 66 -12.66 -3.72 -9.84
C GLU A 66 -12.17 -2.85 -8.67
N LEU A 67 -11.59 -1.68 -8.99
CA LEU A 67 -11.01 -0.78 -8.01
C LEU A 67 -12.00 0.30 -7.59
N THR A 68 -12.25 0.40 -6.28
CA THR A 68 -12.95 1.50 -5.64
C THR A 68 -11.95 2.38 -4.90
N LEU A 69 -11.96 3.68 -5.17
CA LEU A 69 -11.13 4.67 -4.45
C LEU A 69 -11.91 5.22 -3.28
N LEU A 70 -11.29 5.23 -2.09
CA LEU A 70 -11.87 5.72 -0.84
C LEU A 70 -11.08 6.91 -0.32
N ARG A 71 -11.79 7.95 0.14
CA ARG A 71 -11.23 9.11 0.83
C ARG A 71 -11.83 9.27 2.21
N MET A 72 -11.14 9.98 3.07
CA MET A 72 -11.67 10.41 4.37
C MET A 72 -12.78 11.45 4.16
N GLU A 73 -13.89 11.33 4.89
CA GLU A 73 -15.00 12.28 4.85
C GLU A 73 -14.64 13.57 5.59
N GLY A 74 -14.03 13.43 6.76
CA GLY A 74 -13.68 14.53 7.65
C GLY A 74 -12.45 15.34 7.24
N HIS A 75 -11.69 14.92 6.21
CA HIS A 75 -10.43 15.55 5.82
C HIS A 75 -10.53 16.23 4.45
N GLN A 76 -10.18 17.51 4.39
CA GLN A 76 -10.14 18.27 3.14
C GLN A 76 -8.78 18.15 2.46
N SER A 77 -8.73 17.50 1.30
CA SER A 77 -7.50 17.42 0.48
C SER A 77 -7.16 18.79 -0.14
N LEU A 78 -5.94 19.27 0.13
CA LEU A 78 -5.46 20.55 -0.40
C LEU A 78 -4.77 20.42 -1.77
N ASN A 79 -4.31 19.22 -2.15
CA ASN A 79 -3.48 18.98 -3.34
C ASN A 79 -4.20 18.22 -4.45
N THR A 80 -5.50 17.98 -4.30
CA THR A 80 -6.34 17.30 -5.29
C THR A 80 -7.62 18.08 -5.47
N SER A 81 -8.03 18.32 -6.72
CA SER A 81 -9.23 19.09 -7.01
C SER A 81 -10.49 18.40 -6.46
N GLN A 82 -11.45 19.20 -6.00
CA GLN A 82 -12.74 18.68 -5.51
C GLN A 82 -13.50 17.93 -6.60
N GLU A 83 -13.39 18.37 -7.85
CA GLU A 83 -13.99 17.71 -9.01
C GLU A 83 -13.46 16.28 -9.15
N HIS A 84 -12.13 16.08 -9.06
CA HIS A 84 -11.52 14.74 -9.10
C HIS A 84 -12.02 13.85 -7.97
N LEU A 85 -12.09 14.40 -6.75
CA LEU A 85 -12.59 13.67 -5.59
C LEU A 85 -14.06 13.26 -5.75
N HIS A 86 -14.91 14.15 -6.24
CA HIS A 86 -16.32 13.84 -6.46
C HIS A 86 -16.55 12.83 -7.58
N CYS A 87 -15.74 12.88 -8.64
CA CYS A 87 -15.90 11.98 -9.77
C CYS A 87 -15.43 10.56 -9.51
N PHE A 88 -14.35 10.38 -8.72
CA PHE A 88 -13.64 9.10 -8.64
C PHE A 88 -13.58 8.48 -7.25
N TYR A 89 -13.79 9.26 -6.18
CA TYR A 89 -13.68 8.77 -4.80
C TYR A 89 -15.04 8.60 -4.16
N LYS A 90 -15.18 7.52 -3.42
CA LYS A 90 -16.28 7.29 -2.49
C LYS A 90 -15.87 7.68 -1.08
N THR A 91 -16.88 7.91 -0.26
CA THR A 91 -16.75 8.08 1.19
C THR A 91 -17.00 6.76 1.91
N PHE A 92 -16.64 6.67 3.19
CA PHE A 92 -16.88 5.47 3.96
C PHE A 92 -18.37 5.14 4.09
N SER A 93 -19.21 6.15 4.25
CA SER A 93 -20.67 6.01 4.30
C SER A 93 -21.26 5.33 3.06
N GLU A 94 -20.66 5.52 1.88
CA GLU A 94 -21.10 4.94 0.60
C GLU A 94 -20.66 3.49 0.40
N VAL A 95 -19.60 3.03 1.10
CA VAL A 95 -19.03 1.68 0.91
C VAL A 95 -19.25 0.74 2.08
N LYS A 96 -19.65 1.23 3.26
CA LYS A 96 -19.72 0.45 4.52
C LYS A 96 -20.60 -0.80 4.47
N ALA A 97 -21.56 -0.86 3.56
CA ALA A 97 -22.42 -2.04 3.38
C ALA A 97 -21.87 -3.03 2.33
N THR A 98 -20.70 -2.77 1.75
CA THR A 98 -20.09 -3.58 0.69
C THR A 98 -18.95 -4.40 1.24
N CYS A 99 -18.83 -5.66 0.81
CA CYS A 99 -17.66 -6.49 1.10
C CYS A 99 -16.66 -6.45 -0.06
N PHE A 100 -15.36 -6.53 0.29
CA PHE A 100 -14.25 -6.46 -0.65
C PHE A 100 -13.31 -7.67 -0.51
N ASP A 101 -12.70 -8.07 -1.60
CA ASP A 101 -11.67 -9.12 -1.62
C ASP A 101 -10.36 -8.61 -1.02
N GLY A 102 -10.00 -7.37 -1.31
CA GLY A 102 -8.78 -6.77 -0.77
C GLY A 102 -8.91 -5.27 -0.55
N MET A 103 -8.06 -4.75 0.34
CA MET A 103 -7.96 -3.32 0.64
C MET A 103 -6.51 -2.90 0.76
N ILE A 104 -6.20 -1.71 0.24
CA ILE A 104 -4.93 -1.03 0.48
C ILE A 104 -5.20 0.24 1.27
N ILE A 105 -4.44 0.45 2.36
CA ILE A 105 -4.40 1.70 3.13
C ILE A 105 -3.02 2.32 2.91
N THR A 106 -2.96 3.48 2.28
CA THR A 106 -1.69 4.14 1.95
C THR A 106 -1.03 4.81 3.15
N GLY A 107 0.20 5.25 2.96
CA GLY A 107 0.86 6.20 3.86
C GLY A 107 0.17 7.57 3.89
N ALA A 108 0.63 8.39 4.83
CA ALA A 108 0.23 9.79 4.96
C ALA A 108 1.40 10.62 5.52
N PRO A 109 1.59 11.89 5.14
CA PRO A 109 2.71 12.72 5.60
C PRO A 109 2.42 13.38 6.97
N VAL A 110 1.93 12.60 7.92
CA VAL A 110 1.56 13.03 9.29
C VAL A 110 2.35 12.29 10.37
N GLU A 111 3.53 11.79 10.02
CA GLU A 111 4.35 10.92 10.87
C GLU A 111 4.79 11.57 12.19
N HIS A 112 4.95 12.91 12.21
CA HIS A 112 5.38 13.65 13.40
C HIS A 112 4.29 13.83 14.45
N LEU A 113 3.01 13.65 14.06
CA LEU A 113 1.90 13.77 14.98
C LEU A 113 1.67 12.44 15.72
N PRO A 114 1.32 12.45 17.02
CA PRO A 114 0.67 11.30 17.64
C PRO A 114 -0.53 10.86 16.80
N PHE A 115 -0.88 9.58 16.83
CA PHE A 115 -1.99 9.09 16.02
C PHE A 115 -3.30 9.77 16.36
N GLU A 116 -3.55 9.99 17.64
CA GLU A 116 -4.76 10.61 18.18
C GLU A 116 -4.93 12.09 17.82
N GLU A 117 -3.82 12.76 17.43
CA GLU A 117 -3.84 14.16 17.00
C GLU A 117 -4.07 14.33 15.49
N VAL A 118 -4.13 13.22 14.75
CA VAL A 118 -4.48 13.25 13.32
C VAL A 118 -5.99 13.47 13.18
N ASP A 119 -6.39 14.52 12.47
CA ASP A 119 -7.77 14.99 12.36
C ASP A 119 -8.78 13.90 11.93
N TYR A 120 -8.37 12.97 11.07
CA TYR A 120 -9.20 11.86 10.61
C TYR A 120 -8.95 10.53 11.37
N TRP A 121 -8.21 10.53 12.47
CA TRP A 121 -7.89 9.32 13.22
C TRP A 121 -9.11 8.51 13.67
N PRO A 122 -10.17 9.14 14.24
CA PRO A 122 -11.37 8.38 14.64
C PRO A 122 -12.07 7.69 13.46
N GLU A 123 -12.13 8.33 12.29
CA GLU A 123 -12.69 7.75 11.08
C GLU A 123 -11.83 6.60 10.56
N LEU A 124 -10.50 6.78 10.56
CA LEU A 124 -9.55 5.73 10.16
C LEU A 124 -9.66 4.49 11.07
N CYS A 125 -9.77 4.67 12.39
CA CYS A 125 -10.03 3.58 13.33
C CYS A 125 -11.32 2.84 12.99
N GLY A 126 -12.41 3.56 12.70
CA GLY A 126 -13.67 2.98 12.26
C GLY A 126 -13.55 2.15 10.98
N ILE A 127 -12.78 2.65 9.99
CA ILE A 127 -12.51 1.94 8.74
C ILE A 127 -11.65 0.68 8.99
N MET A 128 -10.62 0.77 9.83
CA MET A 128 -9.76 -0.37 10.17
C MET A 128 -10.54 -1.45 10.92
N GLU A 129 -11.43 -1.08 11.86
CA GLU A 129 -12.29 -2.07 12.53
C GLU A 129 -13.28 -2.72 11.55
N TRP A 130 -13.94 -1.91 10.72
CA TRP A 130 -14.83 -2.40 9.68
C TRP A 130 -14.14 -3.36 8.71
N SER A 131 -12.89 -3.09 8.35
CA SER A 131 -12.12 -3.92 7.42
C SER A 131 -11.94 -5.37 7.91
N ARG A 132 -11.94 -5.61 9.23
CA ARG A 132 -11.80 -6.95 9.81
C ARG A 132 -12.93 -7.91 9.42
N SER A 133 -14.12 -7.38 9.19
CA SER A 133 -15.32 -8.16 8.85
C SER A 133 -15.81 -7.98 7.41
N HIS A 134 -15.39 -6.93 6.71
CA HIS A 134 -15.86 -6.61 5.36
C HIS A 134 -14.78 -6.73 4.26
N VAL A 135 -13.53 -6.93 4.66
CA VAL A 135 -12.40 -7.07 3.72
C VAL A 135 -11.68 -8.37 4.01
N HIS A 136 -11.46 -9.18 2.96
CA HIS A 136 -10.78 -10.46 3.14
C HIS A 136 -9.29 -10.28 3.46
N SER A 137 -8.56 -9.44 2.71
CA SER A 137 -7.15 -9.18 2.95
C SER A 137 -6.83 -7.69 2.84
N THR A 138 -6.10 -7.14 3.84
CA THR A 138 -5.73 -5.72 3.89
C THR A 138 -4.22 -5.55 3.86
N MET A 139 -3.72 -4.67 2.98
CA MET A 139 -2.33 -4.24 2.91
C MET A 139 -2.22 -2.80 3.38
N HIS A 140 -1.41 -2.56 4.40
CA HIS A 140 -1.12 -1.24 4.95
C HIS A 140 0.27 -0.80 4.51
N ILE A 141 0.46 0.46 4.10
CA ILE A 141 1.73 0.97 3.55
C ILE A 141 2.25 2.13 4.41
N CYS A 142 3.55 2.10 4.76
CA CYS A 142 4.30 3.14 5.44
C CYS A 142 3.62 3.62 6.73
N TRP A 143 3.21 4.89 6.80
CA TRP A 143 2.47 5.40 7.94
C TRP A 143 1.16 4.62 8.18
N GLY A 144 0.45 4.23 7.13
CA GLY A 144 -0.73 3.36 7.24
C GLY A 144 -0.41 2.01 7.86
N ALA A 145 0.80 1.46 7.63
CA ALA A 145 1.25 0.23 8.28
C ALA A 145 1.50 0.45 9.78
N GLN A 146 2.12 1.57 10.15
CA GLN A 146 2.32 1.93 11.57
C GLN A 146 0.98 2.19 12.27
N ALA A 147 0.05 2.87 11.60
CA ALA A 147 -1.30 3.11 12.11
C ALA A 147 -2.08 1.81 12.33
N GLY A 148 -1.99 0.88 11.39
CA GLY A 148 -2.61 -0.45 11.51
C GLY A 148 -2.00 -1.29 12.63
N LEU A 149 -0.67 -1.30 12.76
CA LEU A 149 0.02 -1.98 13.87
C LEU A 149 -0.36 -1.37 15.23
N TYR A 150 -0.47 -0.06 15.30
CA TYR A 150 -0.91 0.62 16.52
C TYR A 150 -2.37 0.27 16.86
N TYR A 151 -3.28 0.44 15.90
CA TYR A 151 -4.70 0.22 16.14
C TYR A 151 -5.05 -1.23 16.51
N HIS A 152 -4.51 -2.19 15.75
CA HIS A 152 -4.88 -3.60 15.93
C HIS A 152 -4.08 -4.33 17.01
N TYR A 153 -2.86 -3.86 17.31
CA TYR A 153 -1.90 -4.59 18.16
C TYR A 153 -1.23 -3.73 19.23
N GLY A 154 -1.53 -2.43 19.32
CA GLY A 154 -0.96 -1.53 20.32
C GLY A 154 0.51 -1.18 20.10
N ILE A 155 1.10 -1.50 18.94
CA ILE A 155 2.51 -1.26 18.65
C ILE A 155 2.74 0.20 18.32
N GLN A 156 3.56 0.87 19.16
CA GLN A 156 3.86 2.29 19.04
C GLN A 156 4.89 2.56 17.94
N LYS A 157 4.69 3.64 17.18
CA LYS A 157 5.76 4.17 16.33
C LYS A 157 6.80 4.89 17.16
N GLN A 158 8.05 4.85 16.70
CA GLN A 158 9.19 5.51 17.33
C GLN A 158 9.81 6.51 16.35
N PRO A 159 10.23 7.70 16.79
CA PRO A 159 10.94 8.63 15.93
C PRO A 159 12.30 8.06 15.55
N LEU A 160 12.74 8.33 14.32
CA LEU A 160 14.11 8.10 13.87
C LEU A 160 14.94 9.34 14.15
N GLU A 161 16.23 9.17 14.47
CA GLU A 161 17.17 10.29 14.64
C GLU A 161 17.31 11.12 13.37
N ARG A 162 17.27 10.44 12.21
CA ARG A 162 17.29 11.03 10.87
C ARG A 162 16.24 10.37 10.01
N LYS A 163 15.78 11.10 9.02
CA LYS A 163 14.89 10.56 8.00
C LYS A 163 15.53 9.35 7.32
N LEU A 164 14.86 8.22 7.32
CA LEU A 164 15.25 7.08 6.50
C LEU A 164 14.81 7.36 5.07
N PHE A 165 15.80 7.70 4.21
CA PHE A 165 15.53 8.22 2.87
C PHE A 165 16.45 7.59 1.83
N GLY A 166 15.90 6.80 0.92
CA GLY A 166 16.67 6.09 -0.10
C GLY A 166 16.11 4.72 -0.44
N VAL A 167 16.94 3.87 -1.04
CA VAL A 167 16.61 2.50 -1.47
C VAL A 167 17.53 1.53 -0.72
N PHE A 168 16.94 0.66 0.09
CA PHE A 168 17.69 -0.18 1.02
C PHE A 168 17.58 -1.65 0.67
N PRO A 169 18.66 -2.44 0.88
CA PRO A 169 18.63 -3.88 0.73
C PRO A 169 17.87 -4.55 1.88
N HIS A 170 17.03 -5.50 1.56
CA HIS A 170 16.25 -6.30 2.49
C HIS A 170 16.46 -7.78 2.25
N ARG A 171 16.22 -8.59 3.29
CA ARG A 171 16.26 -10.05 3.23
C ARG A 171 14.98 -10.66 3.77
N SER A 172 14.58 -11.79 3.21
CA SER A 172 13.50 -12.60 3.76
C SER A 172 13.95 -13.24 5.08
N GLU A 173 13.12 -13.10 6.12
CA GLU A 173 13.26 -13.83 7.39
C GLU A 173 12.44 -15.14 7.41
N TYR A 174 11.49 -15.25 6.49
CA TYR A 174 10.64 -16.42 6.37
C TYR A 174 10.59 -16.87 4.90
N ARG A 175 11.52 -17.77 4.52
CA ARG A 175 11.71 -18.21 3.13
C ARG A 175 10.50 -18.92 2.52
N GLU A 176 9.66 -19.53 3.35
CA GLU A 176 8.45 -20.24 2.92
C GLU A 176 7.26 -19.31 2.66
N SER A 177 7.44 -18.00 2.85
CA SER A 177 6.36 -17.03 2.64
C SER A 177 5.91 -17.00 1.20
N MET A 178 4.62 -17.31 0.97
CA MET A 178 4.01 -17.17 -0.36
C MET A 178 4.01 -15.72 -0.85
N LEU A 179 4.04 -14.74 0.06
CA LEU A 179 4.14 -13.32 -0.30
C LEU A 179 5.47 -12.99 -0.97
N LEU A 180 6.55 -13.63 -0.52
CA LEU A 180 7.92 -13.42 -1.04
C LEU A 180 8.35 -14.51 -2.04
N ARG A 181 7.41 -15.29 -2.55
CA ARG A 181 7.72 -16.32 -3.53
C ARG A 181 8.32 -15.73 -4.80
N GLY A 182 9.49 -16.25 -5.19
CA GLY A 182 10.23 -15.77 -6.36
C GLY A 182 11.11 -14.54 -6.10
N PHE A 183 11.19 -14.07 -4.86
CA PHE A 183 12.14 -13.03 -4.49
C PHE A 183 13.57 -13.57 -4.46
N ASP A 184 14.53 -12.72 -4.81
CA ASP A 184 15.95 -12.96 -4.60
C ASP A 184 16.29 -12.94 -3.10
N ASP A 185 17.44 -13.48 -2.72
CA ASP A 185 17.93 -13.48 -1.33
C ASP A 185 18.07 -12.06 -0.77
N VAL A 186 18.35 -11.09 -1.65
CA VAL A 186 18.42 -9.66 -1.34
C VAL A 186 17.56 -8.90 -2.35
N PHE A 187 16.65 -8.08 -1.87
CA PHE A 187 15.81 -7.24 -2.69
C PHE A 187 15.80 -5.79 -2.19
N MET A 188 15.62 -4.86 -3.10
CA MET A 188 15.68 -3.44 -2.80
C MET A 188 14.28 -2.88 -2.57
N VAL A 189 14.14 -2.03 -1.54
CA VAL A 189 12.86 -1.33 -1.24
C VAL A 189 13.13 0.15 -0.97
N PRO A 190 12.39 1.06 -1.61
CA PRO A 190 12.42 2.49 -1.30
C PRO A 190 11.82 2.78 0.08
N HIS A 191 12.43 3.71 0.81
CA HIS A 191 11.92 4.25 2.05
C HIS A 191 12.01 5.78 2.07
N SER A 192 10.96 6.40 2.63
CA SER A 192 10.93 7.83 2.95
C SER A 192 10.08 8.01 4.21
N ARG A 193 10.69 7.97 5.38
CA ARG A 193 9.96 8.02 6.65
C ARG A 193 10.80 8.60 7.80
N HIS A 194 10.13 9.26 8.74
CA HIS A 194 10.71 9.82 9.97
C HIS A 194 10.47 8.95 11.21
N THR A 195 9.68 7.89 11.06
CA THR A 195 9.30 7.00 12.16
C THR A 195 9.50 5.54 11.78
N THR A 196 9.57 4.69 12.78
CA THR A 196 9.71 3.24 12.64
C THR A 196 8.90 2.52 13.72
N VAL A 197 8.84 1.20 13.63
CA VAL A 197 8.38 0.30 14.71
C VAL A 197 9.54 -0.56 15.16
N ARG A 198 9.60 -0.90 16.45
CA ARG A 198 10.66 -1.75 16.97
C ARG A 198 10.36 -3.21 16.69
N ARG A 199 11.40 -3.96 16.37
CA ARG A 199 11.32 -5.41 16.16
C ARG A 199 10.74 -6.12 17.36
N GLU A 200 11.24 -5.79 18.54
CA GLU A 200 10.88 -6.43 19.81
C GLU A 200 9.39 -6.27 20.12
N ASP A 201 8.81 -5.13 19.77
CA ASP A 201 7.38 -4.87 19.97
C ASP A 201 6.51 -5.77 19.05
N ILE A 202 6.99 -6.04 17.83
CA ILE A 202 6.30 -6.94 16.89
C ILE A 202 6.43 -8.40 17.36
N GLU A 203 7.64 -8.81 17.73
CA GLU A 203 7.94 -10.18 18.20
C GLU A 203 7.21 -10.53 19.51
N ALA A 204 6.89 -9.52 20.33
CA ALA A 204 6.09 -9.69 21.53
C ALA A 204 4.62 -10.04 21.24
N VAL A 205 4.14 -9.87 20.01
CA VAL A 205 2.77 -10.20 19.60
C VAL A 205 2.73 -11.54 18.87
N PRO A 206 2.24 -12.64 19.52
CA PRO A 206 2.31 -13.99 18.94
C PRO A 206 1.60 -14.14 17.59
N ASN A 207 0.60 -13.29 17.31
CA ASN A 207 -0.17 -13.32 16.08
C ASN A 207 0.53 -12.58 14.91
N LEU A 208 1.66 -11.93 15.15
CA LEU A 208 2.43 -11.26 14.11
C LEU A 208 3.66 -12.10 13.69
N GLN A 209 4.09 -11.89 12.47
CA GLN A 209 5.28 -12.51 11.89
C GLN A 209 6.01 -11.50 11.01
N ILE A 210 7.29 -11.28 11.28
CA ILE A 210 8.18 -10.52 10.41
C ILE A 210 8.54 -11.41 9.22
N LEU A 211 8.30 -10.90 8.01
CA LEU A 211 8.62 -11.62 6.76
C LEU A 211 9.92 -11.13 6.12
N ALA A 212 10.23 -9.85 6.30
CA ALA A 212 11.44 -9.24 5.74
C ALA A 212 11.93 -8.07 6.58
N SER A 213 13.25 -7.91 6.62
CA SER A 213 13.93 -6.79 7.28
C SER A 213 15.21 -6.40 6.57
N SER A 214 15.80 -5.31 7.03
CA SER A 214 17.09 -4.75 6.62
C SER A 214 17.91 -4.41 7.85
N ASP A 215 19.23 -4.58 7.77
CA ASP A 215 20.15 -4.14 8.82
C ASP A 215 20.14 -2.62 9.00
N GLU A 216 19.86 -1.87 7.91
CA GLU A 216 19.83 -0.41 7.93
C GLU A 216 18.42 0.17 8.11
N ALA A 217 17.43 -0.42 7.41
CA ALA A 217 16.07 0.11 7.40
C ALA A 217 15.14 -0.55 8.45
N GLY A 218 15.63 -1.55 9.17
CA GLY A 218 14.86 -2.28 10.17
C GLY A 218 13.77 -3.16 9.57
N VAL A 219 12.68 -3.38 10.31
CA VAL A 219 11.55 -4.21 9.87
C VAL A 219 10.90 -3.59 8.63
N CYS A 220 10.64 -4.43 7.62
CA CYS A 220 10.06 -3.99 6.34
C CYS A 220 8.67 -4.56 6.10
N ILE A 221 8.50 -5.86 6.24
CA ILE A 221 7.24 -6.54 5.95
C ILE A 221 6.83 -7.38 7.16
N VAL A 222 5.62 -7.11 7.65
CA VAL A 222 4.99 -7.87 8.73
C VAL A 222 3.64 -8.38 8.24
N ARG A 223 3.23 -9.56 8.66
CA ARG A 223 1.87 -10.06 8.47
C ARG A 223 1.26 -10.55 9.78
N ASN A 224 -0.06 -10.63 9.85
CA ASN A 224 -0.69 -11.48 10.84
C ASN A 224 -0.63 -12.95 10.38
N ARG A 225 -0.63 -13.90 11.32
CA ARG A 225 -0.50 -15.34 11.00
C ARG A 225 -1.65 -15.89 10.17
N GLN A 226 -2.81 -15.26 10.23
CA GLN A 226 -3.97 -15.60 9.40
C GLN A 226 -3.83 -15.18 7.94
N GLY A 227 -2.82 -14.38 7.58
CA GLY A 227 -2.61 -13.90 6.21
C GLY A 227 -3.65 -12.88 5.72
N ARG A 228 -4.37 -12.23 6.64
CA ARG A 228 -5.41 -11.25 6.33
C ARG A 228 -4.96 -9.79 6.47
N GLN A 229 -3.86 -9.55 7.16
CA GLN A 229 -3.29 -8.20 7.36
C GLN A 229 -1.80 -8.21 7.06
N PHE A 230 -1.38 -7.27 6.21
CA PHE A 230 0.00 -7.06 5.80
C PHE A 230 0.40 -5.62 6.08
N PHE A 231 1.60 -5.41 6.61
CA PHE A 231 2.14 -4.13 7.01
C PHE A 231 3.48 -3.91 6.31
N MET A 232 3.51 -3.01 5.34
CA MET A 232 4.68 -2.68 4.50
C MET A 232 5.28 -1.36 4.99
N MET A 233 6.48 -1.37 5.56
CA MET A 233 7.13 -0.13 6.06
C MET A 233 7.76 0.69 4.95
N GLY A 234 8.05 0.07 3.80
CA GLY A 234 8.61 0.73 2.62
C GLY A 234 7.59 0.98 1.53
N HIS A 235 8.05 1.58 0.45
CA HIS A 235 7.26 2.08 -0.67
C HIS A 235 7.60 1.35 -1.98
N SER A 236 7.17 0.09 -2.11
CA SER A 236 7.39 -0.67 -3.34
C SER A 236 6.67 -0.08 -4.56
N GLU A 237 5.63 0.75 -4.33
CA GLU A 237 4.84 1.41 -5.36
C GLU A 237 5.51 2.63 -6.01
N TYR A 238 6.59 3.15 -5.44
CA TYR A 238 7.21 4.39 -5.91
C TYR A 238 7.70 4.31 -7.36
N ASP A 239 7.45 5.39 -8.09
CA ASP A 239 8.00 5.63 -9.42
C ASP A 239 9.50 5.95 -9.36
N ALA A 240 10.14 5.84 -10.53
CA ALA A 240 11.58 6.09 -10.68
C ALA A 240 12.03 7.44 -10.09
N ARG A 241 11.20 8.48 -10.19
CA ARG A 241 11.54 9.84 -9.77
C ARG A 241 10.85 10.31 -8.49
N THR A 242 10.16 9.43 -7.76
CA THR A 242 9.42 9.84 -6.56
C THR A 242 10.35 10.39 -5.48
N LEU A 243 11.44 9.67 -5.17
CA LEU A 243 12.44 10.14 -4.19
C LEU A 243 13.19 11.39 -4.67
N GLU A 244 13.50 11.49 -5.96
CA GLU A 244 14.11 12.69 -6.55
C GLU A 244 13.21 13.92 -6.40
N ASN A 245 11.93 13.78 -6.75
CA ASN A 245 10.95 14.87 -6.62
C ASN A 245 10.81 15.33 -5.16
N GLU A 246 10.88 14.40 -4.23
CA GLU A 246 10.85 14.69 -2.80
C GLU A 246 12.12 15.40 -2.35
N TYR A 247 13.29 14.91 -2.75
CA TYR A 247 14.59 15.52 -2.49
C TYR A 247 14.67 16.96 -3.01
N LEU A 248 14.35 17.15 -4.29
CA LEU A 248 14.40 18.48 -4.92
C LEU A 248 13.39 19.46 -4.30
N ARG A 249 12.20 18.99 -3.94
CA ARG A 249 11.19 19.78 -3.21
C ARG A 249 11.74 20.30 -1.90
N ASP A 250 12.37 19.43 -1.11
CA ASP A 250 12.82 19.76 0.24
C ASP A 250 14.11 20.61 0.20
N VAL A 251 15.02 20.36 -0.75
CA VAL A 251 16.17 21.25 -1.05
C VAL A 251 15.68 22.65 -1.42
N LYS A 252 14.71 22.76 -2.34
CA LYS A 252 14.14 24.05 -2.76
C LYS A 252 13.46 24.80 -1.59
N ALA A 253 12.87 24.05 -0.67
CA ALA A 253 12.25 24.62 0.54
C ALA A 253 13.25 24.94 1.66
N GLY A 254 14.55 24.72 1.46
CA GLY A 254 15.61 24.95 2.46
C GLY A 254 15.52 24.02 3.68
N LYS A 255 14.85 22.87 3.54
CA LYS A 255 14.75 21.88 4.60
C LYS A 255 16.01 21.01 4.66
N PRO A 256 16.43 20.57 5.84
CA PRO A 256 17.52 19.61 5.96
C PRO A 256 17.06 18.26 5.40
N ILE A 257 17.72 17.83 4.31
CA ILE A 257 17.46 16.54 3.70
C ILE A 257 18.77 16.00 3.11
N ASP A 258 19.04 14.73 3.37
CA ASP A 258 20.18 14.02 2.78
C ASP A 258 19.84 13.57 1.34
N VAL A 259 20.87 13.36 0.52
CA VAL A 259 20.70 12.68 -0.78
C VAL A 259 20.13 11.30 -0.53
N PRO A 260 19.10 10.86 -1.30
CA PRO A 260 18.50 9.53 -1.08
C PRO A 260 19.55 8.45 -1.32
N LYS A 261 19.82 7.63 -0.28
CA LYS A 261 20.87 6.60 -0.27
C LYS A 261 20.59 5.51 -1.30
N ASN A 262 21.63 5.04 -2.01
CA ASN A 262 21.56 3.96 -3.00
C ASN A 262 20.56 4.21 -4.15
N TYR A 263 20.18 5.43 -4.38
CA TYR A 263 19.20 5.81 -5.38
C TYR A 263 19.84 6.36 -6.66
N TYR A 264 20.85 7.19 -6.51
CA TYR A 264 21.69 7.65 -7.62
C TYR A 264 22.97 6.82 -7.73
N PRO A 265 23.55 6.65 -8.93
CA PRO A 265 24.88 6.03 -9.07
C PRO A 265 25.92 6.77 -8.21
N SER A 266 26.54 6.06 -7.26
CA SER A 266 27.49 6.59 -6.28
C SER A 266 26.92 7.74 -5.42
N ASP A 267 25.60 7.73 -5.19
CA ASP A 267 24.85 8.76 -4.45
C ASP A 267 25.05 10.20 -5.02
N ASP A 268 25.32 10.31 -6.31
CA ASP A 268 25.53 11.57 -7.01
C ASP A 268 24.22 12.09 -7.61
N PRO A 269 23.57 13.13 -7.05
CA PRO A 269 22.26 13.62 -7.49
C PRO A 269 22.29 14.34 -8.85
N SER A 270 23.45 14.49 -9.47
CA SER A 270 23.56 14.97 -10.86
C SER A 270 23.29 13.89 -11.90
N LYS A 271 23.25 12.63 -11.48
CA LYS A 271 23.02 11.47 -12.34
C LYS A 271 21.55 11.03 -12.33
N GLU A 272 21.15 10.29 -13.36
CA GLU A 272 19.83 9.68 -13.43
C GLU A 272 19.67 8.60 -12.34
N PRO A 273 18.52 8.53 -11.66
CA PRO A 273 18.27 7.52 -10.64
C PRO A 273 18.19 6.10 -11.23
N VAL A 274 18.61 5.11 -10.45
CA VAL A 274 18.56 3.69 -10.82
C VAL A 274 17.42 2.99 -10.11
N VAL A 275 16.46 2.46 -10.87
CA VAL A 275 15.35 1.70 -10.33
C VAL A 275 15.76 0.24 -10.12
N SER A 276 15.92 -0.17 -8.87
CA SER A 276 16.33 -1.52 -8.47
C SER A 276 15.24 -2.33 -7.74
N TRP A 277 14.02 -1.77 -7.58
CA TRP A 277 12.94 -2.39 -6.81
C TRP A 277 11.73 -2.85 -7.65
N ARG A 278 11.62 -2.44 -8.89
CA ARG A 278 10.41 -2.66 -9.73
C ARG A 278 10.03 -4.12 -9.89
N GLY A 279 11.00 -5.01 -10.11
CA GLY A 279 10.73 -6.43 -10.30
C GLY A 279 10.09 -7.05 -9.05
N HIS A 280 10.69 -6.80 -7.88
CA HIS A 280 10.18 -7.29 -6.59
C HIS A 280 8.85 -6.63 -6.20
N ALA A 281 8.65 -5.35 -6.52
CA ALA A 281 7.36 -4.68 -6.32
C ALA A 281 6.23 -5.39 -7.09
N ASN A 282 6.45 -5.69 -8.37
CA ASN A 282 5.47 -6.43 -9.17
C ASN A 282 5.20 -7.84 -8.61
N LEU A 283 6.24 -8.56 -8.18
CA LEU A 283 6.08 -9.86 -7.52
C LEU A 283 5.29 -9.76 -6.22
N LEU A 284 5.59 -8.77 -5.37
CA LEU A 284 4.90 -8.55 -4.10
C LEU A 284 3.40 -8.43 -4.29
N TYR A 285 2.98 -7.53 -5.16
CA TYR A 285 1.56 -7.28 -5.41
C TYR A 285 0.88 -8.45 -6.14
N SER A 286 1.57 -9.07 -7.09
CA SER A 286 1.07 -10.25 -7.78
C SER A 286 0.89 -11.45 -6.83
N ASN A 287 1.84 -11.69 -5.94
CA ASN A 287 1.75 -12.73 -4.93
C ASN A 287 0.64 -12.46 -3.92
N TRP A 288 0.52 -11.20 -3.43
CA TRP A 288 -0.57 -10.81 -2.54
C TRP A 288 -1.93 -11.03 -3.20
N LEU A 289 -2.14 -10.52 -4.41
CA LEU A 289 -3.39 -10.69 -5.15
C LEU A 289 -3.73 -12.15 -5.41
N ASN A 290 -2.72 -12.97 -5.77
CA ASN A 290 -2.95 -14.37 -6.10
C ASN A 290 -3.19 -15.23 -4.85
N TYR A 291 -2.30 -15.18 -3.86
CA TYR A 291 -2.28 -16.12 -2.74
C TYR A 291 -3.12 -15.68 -1.54
N PHE A 292 -3.31 -14.38 -1.33
CA PHE A 292 -3.96 -13.84 -0.13
C PHE A 292 -5.25 -13.06 -0.42
N VAL A 293 -5.56 -12.85 -1.70
CA VAL A 293 -6.82 -12.27 -2.12
C VAL A 293 -7.60 -13.28 -2.93
N TYR A 294 -7.13 -13.66 -4.13
CA TYR A 294 -7.89 -14.49 -5.06
C TYR A 294 -8.13 -15.92 -4.57
N GLN A 295 -7.08 -16.62 -4.12
CA GLN A 295 -7.19 -18.05 -3.78
C GLN A 295 -7.89 -18.31 -2.44
N THR A 296 -7.92 -17.32 -1.56
CA THR A 296 -8.44 -17.48 -0.19
C THR A 296 -9.77 -16.76 0.05
N THR A 297 -10.16 -15.82 -0.80
CA THR A 297 -11.47 -15.16 -0.67
C THR A 297 -12.59 -16.14 -1.02
N PRO A 298 -13.67 -16.21 -0.22
CA PRO A 298 -14.87 -16.97 -0.58
C PRO A 298 -15.44 -16.53 -1.94
N TYR A 299 -15.98 -17.47 -2.72
CA TYR A 299 -16.61 -17.15 -4.00
C TYR A 299 -17.73 -16.09 -3.83
N ASP A 300 -18.54 -16.25 -2.79
CA ASP A 300 -19.45 -15.21 -2.33
C ASP A 300 -18.74 -14.29 -1.32
N VAL A 301 -18.35 -13.11 -1.78
CA VAL A 301 -17.61 -12.15 -0.98
C VAL A 301 -18.39 -11.65 0.27
N THR A 302 -19.70 -11.82 0.32
CA THR A 302 -20.49 -11.47 1.51
C THR A 302 -20.20 -12.40 2.71
N GLN A 303 -19.64 -13.58 2.46
CA GLN A 303 -19.24 -14.52 3.50
C GLN A 303 -17.94 -14.13 4.23
N VAL A 304 -17.23 -13.13 3.74
CA VAL A 304 -16.05 -12.55 4.44
C VAL A 304 -16.40 -12.03 5.83
N ALA A 305 -17.63 -11.59 6.05
CA ALA A 305 -18.13 -11.10 7.33
C ALA A 305 -18.17 -12.17 8.45
N ASN A 306 -18.00 -13.46 8.12
CA ASN A 306 -18.10 -14.55 9.09
C ASN A 306 -16.77 -15.32 9.21
N PRO A 307 -15.76 -14.79 9.96
CA PRO A 307 -14.44 -15.41 10.06
C PRO A 307 -14.41 -16.74 10.85
N GLU A 308 -15.50 -17.12 11.53
CA GLU A 308 -15.58 -18.35 12.32
C GLU A 308 -15.99 -19.59 11.52
N GLY A 309 -16.28 -19.43 10.21
CA GLY A 309 -16.82 -20.50 9.35
C GLY A 309 -15.79 -21.29 8.52
N ASN A 310 -14.48 -21.08 8.67
CA ASN A 310 -13.46 -21.83 7.93
C ASN A 310 -12.69 -22.77 8.86
N PRO A 311 -13.02 -24.08 8.92
CA PRO A 311 -12.35 -25.03 9.81
C PRO A 311 -10.97 -25.50 9.34
N GLU A 312 -10.43 -24.98 8.20
CA GLU A 312 -9.13 -25.35 7.62
C GLU A 312 -8.28 -24.11 7.27
N ALA A 313 -7.95 -23.25 8.26
CA ALA A 313 -6.96 -22.20 8.09
C ALA A 313 -5.74 -22.46 8.99
#